data_9d5e2970a1ba625f40b97445f9ae8d64
#
_entry.id   9d5e2970a1ba625f40b97445f9ae8d64
#
_cell.length_a   1.000
_cell.length_b   1.000
_cell.length_c   1.000
_cell.angle_alpha   90.00
_cell.angle_beta   90.00
_cell.angle_gamma   90.00
#
_symmetry.space_group_name_H-M   'P 1'
#
loop_
_entity.id
_entity.type
_entity.pdbx_description
1 polymer ?
#
loop_
_entity_poly.entity_id
_entity_poly.type
_entity_poly.pdbx_seq_one_letter_code
_entity_poly.pdbx_strand_id
1 'polypeptide(L)'
;MYSSTWDVDIVLQYLELHYPHKELTLKELSYKLVMLLALLSGQRCQTLHCLSLSSMKMSDSKCVFTVDVLLKQSRKGKHLAPLEFLAFPQNEKLCILSVLKEYLHRMKEVRGEENKLLLSYQEPHKPVSKNTLARWLRQVLNGAGCWHCTI
;
A
#
# COMPACT_ATOMS: atom_id res chain seq x y z
N MET A 1 -15.80 -1.51 14.46
CA MET A 1 -16.42 -2.30 13.37
C MET A 1 -17.17 -1.39 12.43
N TYR A 2 -17.05 -1.61 11.18
CA TYR A 2 -17.73 -0.78 10.17
C TYR A 2 -19.07 -1.39 9.87
N SER A 3 -20.13 -0.70 10.23
CA SER A 3 -21.48 -1.17 9.99
C SER A 3 -21.90 -0.99 8.54
N SER A 4 -21.28 -0.03 7.84
CA SER A 4 -21.51 0.19 6.42
C SER A 4 -20.21 -0.04 5.71
N THR A 5 -19.84 -1.28 5.60
CA THR A 5 -18.61 -1.62 4.94
C THR A 5 -18.75 -1.45 3.45
N TRP A 6 -17.74 -0.89 2.88
CA TRP A 6 -17.59 -0.87 1.45
C TRP A 6 -17.44 -2.31 0.96
N ASP A 7 -17.91 -2.55 -0.25
CA ASP A 7 -17.84 -3.87 -0.85
C ASP A 7 -16.42 -4.12 -1.38
N VAL A 8 -15.72 -5.02 -0.71
CA VAL A 8 -14.34 -5.36 -1.09
C VAL A 8 -14.29 -5.87 -2.53
N ASP A 9 -15.29 -6.64 -2.95
CA ASP A 9 -15.30 -7.19 -4.31
C ASP A 9 -15.37 -6.09 -5.36
N ILE A 10 -16.14 -5.03 -5.12
CA ILE A 10 -16.21 -3.90 -6.03
C ILE A 10 -14.84 -3.22 -6.14
N VAL A 11 -14.15 -3.03 -5.02
CA VAL A 11 -12.83 -2.43 -5.02
C VAL A 11 -11.83 -3.31 -5.75
N LEU A 12 -11.85 -4.62 -5.51
CA LEU A 12 -10.95 -5.54 -6.20
C LEU A 12 -11.20 -5.54 -7.70
N GLN A 13 -12.45 -5.53 -8.13
CA GLN A 13 -12.77 -5.43 -9.55
C GLN A 13 -12.24 -4.14 -10.16
N TYR A 14 -12.36 -3.03 -9.43
CA TYR A 14 -11.83 -1.75 -9.88
C TYR A 14 -10.30 -1.82 -10.02
N LEU A 15 -9.62 -2.41 -9.05
CA LEU A 15 -8.17 -2.55 -9.10
C LEU A 15 -7.71 -3.44 -10.25
N GLU A 16 -8.51 -4.46 -10.60
CA GLU A 16 -8.18 -5.32 -11.73
C GLU A 16 -8.14 -4.58 -13.07
N LEU A 17 -8.89 -3.49 -13.17
CA LEU A 17 -8.90 -2.67 -14.38
C LEU A 17 -7.58 -1.92 -14.56
N HIS A 18 -6.83 -1.74 -13.48
CA HIS A 18 -5.53 -1.04 -13.50
C HIS A 18 -4.41 -2.05 -13.78
N TYR A 19 -4.32 -2.44 -15.03
CA TYR A 19 -3.38 -3.46 -15.49
C TYR A 19 -3.17 -3.29 -17.00
N PRO A 20 -1.99 -3.54 -17.58
CA PRO A 20 -0.76 -4.05 -16.95
C PRO A 20 -0.08 -2.99 -16.07
N HIS A 21 0.61 -3.45 -15.05
CA HIS A 21 1.22 -2.53 -14.09
C HIS A 21 2.26 -1.61 -14.73
N LYS A 22 2.96 -2.09 -15.76
CA LYS A 22 3.97 -1.31 -16.46
C LYS A 22 3.39 -0.09 -17.17
N GLU A 23 2.11 -0.14 -17.53
CA GLU A 23 1.45 0.93 -18.29
C GLU A 23 0.72 1.92 -17.39
N LEU A 24 0.65 1.65 -16.09
CA LEU A 24 0.01 2.57 -15.17
C LEU A 24 0.86 3.82 -14.98
N THR A 25 0.18 4.96 -14.79
CA THR A 25 0.88 6.16 -14.35
C THR A 25 1.40 5.93 -12.94
N LEU A 26 2.37 6.73 -12.52
CA LEU A 26 2.90 6.60 -11.17
C LEU A 26 1.81 6.85 -10.13
N LYS A 27 0.89 7.77 -10.41
CA LYS A 27 -0.27 8.02 -9.55
C LYS A 27 -1.14 6.77 -9.41
N GLU A 28 -1.50 6.17 -10.54
CA GLU A 28 -2.33 4.96 -10.54
C GLU A 28 -1.65 3.81 -9.81
N LEU A 29 -0.37 3.66 -10.07
CA LEU A 29 0.41 2.61 -9.43
C LEU A 29 0.49 2.80 -7.92
N SER A 30 0.73 4.05 -7.49
CA SER A 30 0.77 4.39 -6.07
C SER A 30 -0.56 4.11 -5.38
N TYR A 31 -1.65 4.49 -6.02
CA TYR A 31 -2.99 4.28 -5.47
C TYR A 31 -3.30 2.79 -5.36
N LYS A 32 -2.99 2.02 -6.38
CA LYS A 32 -3.22 0.58 -6.37
C LYS A 32 -2.40 -0.10 -5.27
N LEU A 33 -1.12 0.27 -5.16
CA LEU A 33 -0.25 -0.29 -4.14
C LEU A 33 -0.77 -0.03 -2.73
N VAL A 34 -1.12 1.22 -2.44
CA VAL A 34 -1.59 1.59 -1.10
C VAL A 34 -2.89 0.88 -0.75
N MET A 35 -3.81 0.77 -1.71
CA MET A 35 -5.07 0.07 -1.45
C MET A 35 -4.85 -1.42 -1.19
N LEU A 36 -3.99 -2.07 -1.96
CA LEU A 36 -3.67 -3.48 -1.73
C LEU A 36 -2.97 -3.69 -0.40
N LEU A 37 -2.04 -2.80 -0.04
CA LEU A 37 -1.40 -2.87 1.27
C LEU A 37 -2.42 -2.78 2.40
N ALA A 38 -3.36 -1.84 2.28
CA ALA A 38 -4.38 -1.66 3.30
C ALA A 38 -5.33 -2.86 3.40
N LEU A 39 -5.79 -3.37 2.24
CA LEU A 39 -6.73 -4.49 2.20
C LEU A 39 -6.11 -5.76 2.76
N LEU A 40 -4.88 -6.05 2.37
CA LEU A 40 -4.25 -7.32 2.71
C LEU A 40 -3.70 -7.34 4.13
N SER A 41 -3.31 -6.19 4.67
CA SER A 41 -2.76 -6.13 6.02
C SER A 41 -3.77 -5.77 7.08
N GLY A 42 -4.87 -5.12 6.70
CA GLY A 42 -5.83 -4.59 7.66
C GLY A 42 -5.27 -3.45 8.49
N GLN A 43 -4.13 -2.89 8.12
CA GLN A 43 -3.47 -1.85 8.89
C GLN A 43 -3.97 -0.47 8.54
N ARG A 44 -3.84 0.45 9.50
CA ARG A 44 -4.20 1.85 9.32
C ARG A 44 -3.10 2.61 8.61
N CYS A 45 -3.44 3.78 8.10
CA CYS A 45 -2.46 4.64 7.43
C CYS A 45 -1.26 4.97 8.31
N GLN A 46 -1.47 5.04 9.63
CA GLN A 46 -0.39 5.29 10.58
C GLN A 46 0.71 4.23 10.50
N THR A 47 0.33 2.97 10.30
CA THR A 47 1.30 1.90 10.15
C THR A 47 1.88 1.89 8.74
N LEU A 48 1.03 2.08 7.73
CA LEU A 48 1.46 2.00 6.34
C LEU A 48 2.49 3.07 5.99
N HIS A 49 2.32 4.32 6.47
CA HIS A 49 3.26 5.37 6.13
C HIS A 49 4.64 5.17 6.77
N CYS A 50 4.72 4.28 7.75
CA CYS A 50 5.99 3.97 8.42
C CYS A 50 6.78 2.84 7.75
N LEU A 51 6.20 2.17 6.76
CA LEU A 51 6.91 1.10 6.05
C LEU A 51 8.18 1.64 5.41
N SER A 52 9.25 0.87 5.50
CA SER A 52 10.55 1.31 5.01
C SER A 52 11.26 0.20 4.24
N LEU A 53 12.17 0.60 3.37
CA LEU A 53 12.96 -0.36 2.60
C LEU A 53 13.90 -1.17 3.50
N SER A 54 14.44 -0.54 4.53
CA SER A 54 15.37 -1.22 5.44
C SER A 54 14.71 -2.34 6.25
N SER A 55 13.39 -2.25 6.43
CA SER A 55 12.64 -3.27 7.16
C SER A 55 11.99 -4.29 6.23
N MET A 56 12.21 -4.17 4.94
CA MET A 56 11.57 -5.03 3.94
C MET A 56 12.49 -6.19 3.55
N LYS A 57 11.91 -7.38 3.54
CA LYS A 57 12.58 -8.56 2.98
C LYS A 57 11.66 -9.15 1.93
N MET A 58 12.14 -9.18 0.69
CA MET A 58 11.36 -9.67 -0.44
C MET A 58 11.98 -10.92 -1.04
N SER A 59 11.13 -11.90 -1.30
CA SER A 59 11.48 -13.08 -2.07
C SER A 59 10.53 -13.18 -3.26
N ASP A 60 10.64 -14.24 -4.04
CA ASP A 60 9.77 -14.44 -5.20
C ASP A 60 8.32 -14.71 -4.79
N SER A 61 8.11 -15.22 -3.59
CA SER A 61 6.79 -15.64 -3.12
C SER A 61 6.17 -14.74 -2.07
N LYS A 62 6.96 -13.91 -1.41
CA LYS A 62 6.42 -13.05 -0.33
C LYS A 62 7.30 -11.84 -0.07
N CYS A 63 6.69 -10.87 0.61
CA CYS A 63 7.37 -9.68 1.09
C CYS A 63 7.00 -9.48 2.54
N VAL A 64 7.99 -9.29 3.40
CA VAL A 64 7.78 -9.14 4.83
C VAL A 64 8.35 -7.79 5.28
N PHE A 65 7.54 -7.05 6.02
CA PHE A 65 7.99 -5.81 6.66
C PHE A 65 8.03 -6.01 8.16
N THR A 66 9.17 -5.69 8.75
CA THR A 66 9.27 -5.60 10.20
C THR A 66 8.81 -4.20 10.61
N VAL A 67 7.84 -4.12 11.49
CA VAL A 67 7.30 -2.83 11.93
C VAL A 67 7.87 -2.52 13.31
N ASP A 68 8.80 -1.58 13.33
CA ASP A 68 9.55 -1.22 14.54
C ASP A 68 9.06 0.10 15.11
N VAL A 69 7.79 0.40 14.93
CA VAL A 69 7.24 1.67 15.36
C VAL A 69 6.53 1.50 16.69
N LEU A 70 6.92 2.33 17.65
CA LEU A 70 6.16 2.47 18.88
C LEU A 70 4.88 3.24 18.56
N LEU A 71 3.82 2.51 18.34
CA LEU A 71 2.52 3.12 18.20
C LEU A 71 2.11 3.65 19.57
N LYS A 72 1.33 4.73 19.58
CA LYS A 72 0.89 5.40 20.82
C LYS A 72 0.29 4.44 21.85
N GLN A 73 -0.22 3.32 21.40
CA GLN A 73 -0.86 2.33 22.26
C GLN A 73 0.00 1.09 22.51
N SER A 74 1.23 1.09 22.01
CA SER A 74 2.14 -0.01 22.24
C SER A 74 2.78 0.14 23.59
N ARG A 75 2.71 -0.90 24.40
CA ARG A 75 3.43 -0.92 25.64
C ARG A 75 4.91 -1.16 25.37
N LYS A 76 5.74 -0.60 26.21
CA LYS A 76 7.18 -0.80 26.14
C LYS A 76 7.50 -2.30 26.09
N GLY A 77 8.23 -2.73 25.07
CA GLY A 77 8.59 -4.13 24.90
C GLY A 77 7.65 -4.94 24.03
N LYS A 78 6.53 -4.37 23.58
CA LYS A 78 5.65 -5.06 22.64
C LYS A 78 5.94 -4.59 21.22
N HIS A 79 6.28 -5.53 20.36
CA HIS A 79 6.49 -5.27 18.93
C HIS A 79 5.29 -5.76 18.16
N LEU A 80 4.93 -5.03 17.11
CA LEU A 80 3.92 -5.50 16.19
C LEU A 80 4.46 -6.73 15.45
N ALA A 81 3.57 -7.68 15.17
CA ALA A 81 3.94 -8.81 14.33
C ALA A 81 4.37 -8.28 12.95
N PRO A 82 5.33 -8.94 12.30
CA PRO A 82 5.71 -8.55 10.94
C PRO A 82 4.51 -8.60 10.00
N LEU A 83 4.46 -7.66 9.04
CA LEU A 83 3.46 -7.67 8.00
C LEU A 83 3.96 -8.53 6.85
N GLU A 84 3.19 -9.56 6.51
CA GLU A 84 3.57 -10.48 5.44
C GLU A 84 2.58 -10.39 4.29
N PHE A 85 3.11 -10.19 3.10
CA PHE A 85 2.32 -10.12 1.87
C PHE A 85 2.74 -11.24 0.95
N LEU A 86 1.77 -12.06 0.53
CA LEU A 86 2.05 -13.22 -0.30
C LEU A 86 1.80 -12.90 -1.77
N ALA A 87 2.60 -13.52 -2.64
CA ALA A 87 2.34 -13.46 -4.07
C ALA A 87 0.99 -14.12 -4.37
N PHE A 88 0.31 -13.61 -5.38
CA PHE A 88 -0.97 -14.16 -5.80
C PHE A 88 -0.88 -14.58 -7.27
N PRO A 89 -0.24 -15.73 -7.55
CA PRO A 89 -0.02 -16.16 -8.92
C PRO A 89 -1.30 -16.50 -9.69
N GLN A 90 -2.41 -16.74 -8.96
CA GLN A 90 -3.69 -17.05 -9.58
C GLN A 90 -4.27 -15.85 -10.32
N ASN A 91 -3.91 -14.64 -9.93
CA ASN A 91 -4.39 -13.43 -10.58
C ASN A 91 -3.36 -12.31 -10.42
N GLU A 92 -2.51 -12.15 -11.44
CA GLU A 92 -1.46 -11.13 -11.40
C GLU A 92 -2.01 -9.71 -11.27
N LYS A 93 -3.22 -9.48 -11.78
CA LYS A 93 -3.86 -8.16 -11.68
C LYS A 93 -4.05 -7.72 -10.24
N LEU A 94 -4.16 -8.65 -9.31
CA LEU A 94 -4.32 -8.37 -7.88
C LEU A 94 -3.12 -8.82 -7.06
N CYS A 95 -2.01 -9.16 -7.70
CA CYS A 95 -0.82 -9.60 -6.99
C CYS A 95 -0.07 -8.39 -6.42
N ILE A 96 -0.04 -8.29 -5.10
CA ILE A 96 0.66 -7.18 -4.43
C ILE A 96 2.15 -7.17 -4.75
N LEU A 97 2.77 -8.33 -4.89
CA LEU A 97 4.20 -8.39 -5.20
C LEU A 97 4.50 -7.85 -6.59
N SER A 98 3.62 -8.11 -7.56
CA SER A 98 3.78 -7.56 -8.91
C SER A 98 3.72 -6.04 -8.88
N VAL A 99 2.74 -5.48 -8.16
CA VAL A 99 2.59 -4.04 -8.04
C VAL A 99 3.78 -3.43 -7.30
N LEU A 100 4.20 -4.07 -6.22
CA LEU A 100 5.29 -3.57 -5.40
C LEU A 100 6.61 -3.57 -6.17
N LYS A 101 6.89 -4.63 -6.92
CA LYS A 101 8.11 -4.70 -7.72
C LYS A 101 8.15 -3.61 -8.78
N GLU A 102 7.04 -3.36 -9.45
CA GLU A 102 6.96 -2.30 -10.45
C GLU A 102 7.14 -0.92 -9.79
N TYR A 103 6.51 -0.72 -8.63
CA TYR A 103 6.65 0.53 -7.88
C TYR A 103 8.10 0.79 -7.49
N LEU A 104 8.76 -0.23 -6.92
CA LEU A 104 10.15 -0.10 -6.52
C LEU A 104 11.05 0.17 -7.72
N HIS A 105 10.78 -0.48 -8.83
CA HIS A 105 11.55 -0.27 -10.07
C HIS A 105 11.44 1.18 -10.57
N ARG A 106 10.22 1.71 -10.62
CA ARG A 106 10.01 3.08 -11.09
C ARG A 106 10.54 4.13 -10.16
N MET A 107 10.48 3.87 -8.85
CA MET A 107 10.93 4.84 -7.86
C MET A 107 12.43 4.81 -7.63
N LYS A 108 13.11 3.79 -8.14
CA LYS A 108 14.52 3.57 -7.85
C LYS A 108 15.39 4.80 -8.09
N GLU A 109 15.19 5.48 -9.21
CA GLU A 109 16.00 6.62 -9.57
C GLU A 109 15.58 7.90 -8.85
N VAL A 110 14.29 8.04 -8.56
CA VAL A 110 13.76 9.30 -8.01
C VAL A 110 13.78 9.35 -6.49
N ARG A 111 13.89 8.18 -5.81
CA ARG A 111 13.87 8.18 -4.36
C ARG A 111 15.18 8.59 -3.72
N GLY A 112 16.28 8.51 -4.45
CA GLY A 112 17.58 8.80 -3.88
C GLY A 112 17.85 7.91 -2.66
N GLU A 113 18.15 8.54 -1.53
CA GLU A 113 18.42 7.82 -0.28
C GLU A 113 17.20 7.68 0.62
N GLU A 114 16.00 8.02 0.12
CA GLU A 114 14.80 7.91 0.92
C GLU A 114 14.50 6.46 1.26
N ASN A 115 14.37 6.19 2.55
CA ASN A 115 14.14 4.85 3.07
C ASN A 115 12.67 4.49 3.23
N LYS A 116 11.77 5.48 3.28
CA LYS A 116 10.34 5.21 3.38
C LYS A 116 9.85 4.56 2.09
N LEU A 117 8.98 3.57 2.23
CA LEU A 117 8.45 2.87 1.08
C LEU A 117 7.60 3.78 0.20
N LEU A 118 6.65 4.47 0.83
CA LEU A 118 5.63 5.22 0.10
C LEU A 118 6.00 6.68 -0.04
N LEU A 119 6.22 7.10 -1.27
CA LEU A 119 6.62 8.46 -1.61
C LEU A 119 5.54 9.12 -2.45
N SER A 120 5.55 10.45 -2.47
CA SER A 120 4.66 11.20 -3.35
C SER A 120 4.95 10.85 -4.81
N TYR A 121 3.88 10.70 -5.60
CA TYR A 121 4.04 10.48 -7.03
C TYR A 121 4.38 11.76 -7.79
N GLN A 122 4.32 12.91 -7.12
CA GLN A 122 4.71 14.19 -7.68
C GLN A 122 6.08 14.59 -7.13
N GLU A 123 6.85 15.31 -7.96
CA GLU A 123 8.12 15.87 -7.49
C GLU A 123 7.85 16.85 -6.36
N PRO A 124 8.69 16.85 -5.32
CA PRO A 124 9.98 16.17 -5.17
C PRO A 124 9.93 14.74 -4.58
N HIS A 125 8.91 13.96 -4.77
CA HIS A 125 8.80 12.55 -4.34
C HIS A 125 9.22 12.29 -2.89
N LYS A 126 8.69 13.10 -1.98
CA LYS A 126 8.98 12.94 -0.55
C LYS A 126 8.05 11.91 0.10
N PRO A 127 8.44 11.37 1.26
CA PRO A 127 7.57 10.45 1.98
C PRO A 127 6.19 11.06 2.21
N VAL A 128 5.16 10.25 1.98
CA VAL A 128 3.79 10.71 2.18
C VAL A 128 3.39 10.63 3.65
N SER A 129 2.52 11.55 4.06
CA SER A 129 1.97 11.53 5.40
C SER A 129 0.80 10.55 5.48
N LYS A 130 0.41 10.19 6.72
CA LYS A 130 -0.77 9.36 6.93
C LYS A 130 -2.04 10.01 6.37
N ASN A 131 -2.12 11.35 6.43
CA ASN A 131 -3.28 12.06 5.91
C ASN A 131 -3.34 11.96 4.39
N THR A 132 -2.19 12.03 3.72
CA THR A 132 -2.14 11.84 2.29
C THR A 132 -2.55 10.43 1.90
N LEU A 133 -2.09 9.42 2.63
CA LEU A 133 -2.49 8.04 2.38
C LEU A 133 -4.00 7.86 2.54
N ALA A 134 -4.58 8.43 3.59
CA ALA A 134 -6.02 8.35 3.79
C ALA A 134 -6.77 8.99 2.62
N ARG A 135 -6.29 10.12 2.11
CA ARG A 135 -6.89 10.77 0.95
C ARG A 135 -6.79 9.88 -0.29
N TRP A 136 -5.64 9.24 -0.50
CA TRP A 136 -5.46 8.32 -1.64
C TRP A 136 -6.44 7.15 -1.56
N LEU A 137 -6.59 6.56 -0.37
CA LEU A 137 -7.55 5.46 -0.20
C LEU A 137 -8.97 5.90 -0.49
N ARG A 138 -9.36 7.09 -0.04
CA ARG A 138 -10.69 7.63 -0.35
C ARG A 138 -10.87 7.82 -1.86
N GLN A 139 -9.83 8.30 -2.55
CA GLN A 139 -9.89 8.46 -4.00
C GLN A 139 -10.12 7.12 -4.71
N VAL A 140 -9.45 6.06 -4.25
CA VAL A 140 -9.65 4.74 -4.83
C VAL A 140 -11.08 4.26 -4.58
N LEU A 141 -11.59 4.43 -3.36
CA LEU A 141 -12.95 4.02 -3.03
C LEU A 141 -13.98 4.79 -3.85
N ASN A 142 -13.79 6.08 -4.04
CA ASN A 142 -14.68 6.89 -4.87
C ASN A 142 -14.63 6.42 -6.32
N GLY A 143 -13.46 6.16 -6.85
CA GLY A 143 -13.30 5.66 -8.22
C GLY A 143 -13.95 4.31 -8.42
N ALA A 144 -13.98 3.48 -7.39
CA ALA A 144 -14.62 2.17 -7.43
C ALA A 144 -16.14 2.23 -7.24
N GLY A 145 -16.68 3.41 -6.91
CA GLY A 145 -18.10 3.56 -6.68
C GLY A 145 -18.56 3.32 -5.25
N CYS A 146 -17.63 3.32 -4.30
CA CYS A 146 -17.96 3.13 -2.89
C CYS A 146 -18.17 4.49 -2.22
N TRP A 147 -19.34 5.05 -2.42
CA TRP A 147 -19.64 6.43 -2.00
C TRP A 147 -19.83 6.60 -0.49
N HIS A 148 -20.14 5.53 0.22
CA HIS A 148 -20.50 5.59 1.63
C HIS A 148 -19.40 5.06 2.55
N CYS A 149 -18.18 4.94 2.05
CA CYS A 149 -17.10 4.34 2.81
C CYS A 149 -16.34 5.39 3.60
N THR A 150 -16.13 5.11 4.88
CA THR A 150 -15.25 5.89 5.73
C THR A 150 -13.99 5.08 6.00
N ILE A 151 -12.91 5.76 5.98
CA ILE A 151 -11.60 5.16 6.22
C ILE A 151 -11.07 5.58 7.58
#